data_571319b0a68ff768428220285b5b0078
#
_entry.id   571319b0a68ff768428220285b5b0078
#
_cell.length_a   1.000
_cell.length_b   1.000
_cell.length_c   1.000
_cell.angle_alpha   90.00
_cell.angle_beta   90.00
_cell.angle_gamma   90.00
#
_symmetry.space_group_name_H-M   'P 1'
#
loop_
_entity.id
_entity.type
_entity.pdbx_description
1 polymer ?
#
loop_
_entity_poly.entity_id
_entity_poly.type
_entity_poly.pdbx_seq_one_letter_code
_entity_poly.pdbx_strand_id
1 'polypeptide(L)'
;MTKIHVMSDNLANKIAAGEVVERSSSVVKELVENAIDAGSSIITVDLINGGLNGITITDNGCGMEHDDAILSFQRHATSKLLREDDLFFISTLGFRGEALPSIASVSEVDLVTCAKTIGTHLHIKGGKLEIDEPADKRVGTRISIKNLFYNTPARLKYLKSEQTELASCVSYIEKIALSYPQIKFTLNNNDHPVVKTSGSSNLKKTIHEIYGLQVSSKLIEIKNSNDDYDIRGFICKPEILKSNRYHMTTIVNGRVIRNNDLNRAINDAYYTYKPDSKYPIVVINIETDPTLIDVNIHPTKQDIKFSKQDELYNLITKTIKDALYKNLLLPSAMERLKATNDIISKEEINSIIEDKITIENNNQNDNDNNTYDTFTNQKSTQGEFNFSVAEDTVSYAKKEPKEIESANNAVLQNKIKALHLHPIGAINLTFIVAQGDDGLYLIDQHAAHERINYEKVLKYFQAEKIITTPLLVPMPIELTPTEFILVQKNLELLKSMGFILEEFGLNTFVFKEHPIWFKEGFEEEGLRRIIDMVIKSGSNFDVMKFRDRAAAMLACKMSIKANMSISLEVMQHLLDDLALCDNPYNCAHGRPTIINFSSYDLNRMFKRIMN
;
A
#
# COMPACT_ATOMS: atom_id res chain seq x y z
N MET A 1 58.73 -2.99 13.70
CA MET A 1 57.89 -2.41 12.62
C MET A 1 56.53 -2.08 13.22
N THR A 2 56.11 -0.84 13.11
CA THR A 2 54.78 -0.40 13.56
C THR A 2 53.71 -1.05 12.69
N LYS A 3 52.73 -1.73 13.31
CA LYS A 3 51.62 -2.41 12.62
C LYS A 3 50.49 -1.45 12.22
N ILE A 4 50.49 -0.23 12.76
CA ILE A 4 49.46 0.79 12.55
C ILE A 4 50.01 1.81 11.53
N HIS A 5 49.28 2.03 10.45
CA HIS A 5 49.60 3.02 9.43
C HIS A 5 48.39 3.93 9.17
N VAL A 6 48.64 5.19 8.83
CA VAL A 6 47.60 6.14 8.35
C VAL A 6 47.15 5.68 6.95
N MET A 7 45.85 5.51 6.77
CA MET A 7 45.27 5.15 5.46
C MET A 7 45.45 6.33 4.47
N SER A 8 45.57 6.00 3.19
CA SER A 8 45.49 7.02 2.13
C SER A 8 44.09 7.61 2.07
N ASP A 9 43.99 8.91 1.75
CA ASP A 9 42.70 9.62 1.64
C ASP A 9 41.72 8.91 0.69
N ASN A 10 42.22 8.34 -0.41
CA ASN A 10 41.39 7.60 -1.36
C ASN A 10 40.78 6.32 -0.75
N LEU A 11 41.54 5.59 0.06
CA LEU A 11 41.03 4.41 0.74
C LEU A 11 40.05 4.80 1.85
N ALA A 12 40.37 5.83 2.63
CA ALA A 12 39.50 6.36 3.65
C ALA A 12 38.16 6.89 3.05
N ASN A 13 38.22 7.54 1.86
CA ASN A 13 37.01 7.99 1.14
C ASN A 13 36.14 6.83 0.67
N LYS A 14 36.71 5.75 0.16
CA LYS A 14 35.95 4.57 -0.23
C LYS A 14 35.31 3.82 0.93
N ILE A 15 35.94 3.84 2.13
CA ILE A 15 35.36 3.26 3.33
C ILE A 15 34.19 4.12 3.81
N ALA A 16 34.38 5.44 3.95
CA ALA A 16 33.32 6.36 4.35
C ALA A 16 32.16 6.41 3.35
N ALA A 17 32.46 6.30 2.04
CA ALA A 17 31.41 6.14 1.02
C ALA A 17 30.54 4.89 1.27
N GLY A 18 31.02 3.90 2.04
CA GLY A 18 30.25 2.72 2.45
C GLY A 18 29.17 3.01 3.47
N GLU A 19 29.39 3.99 4.31
CA GLU A 19 28.46 4.39 5.35
C GLU A 19 27.42 5.41 4.87
N VAL A 20 27.81 6.22 3.88
CA VAL A 20 26.98 7.32 3.36
C VAL A 20 26.22 6.92 2.10
N VAL A 21 26.84 6.15 1.20
CA VAL A 21 26.29 5.80 -0.13
C VAL A 21 26.16 4.29 -0.25
N GLU A 22 24.97 3.77 0.10
CA GLU A 22 24.67 2.35 -0.03
C GLU A 22 24.02 2.00 -1.39
N ARG A 23 23.24 2.94 -1.96
CA ARG A 23 22.39 2.74 -3.13
C ARG A 23 22.02 4.07 -3.82
N SER A 24 21.35 3.99 -4.98
CA SER A 24 20.92 5.18 -5.74
C SER A 24 20.09 6.15 -4.92
N SER A 25 19.15 5.65 -4.11
CA SER A 25 18.31 6.51 -3.26
C SER A 25 19.08 7.25 -2.17
N SER A 26 20.24 6.75 -1.72
CA SER A 26 21.11 7.46 -0.78
C SER A 26 21.74 8.68 -1.44
N VAL A 27 22.17 8.55 -2.69
CA VAL A 27 22.70 9.68 -3.50
C VAL A 27 21.62 10.74 -3.70
N VAL A 28 20.42 10.32 -4.17
CA VAL A 28 19.28 11.23 -4.36
C VAL A 28 18.97 11.99 -3.06
N LYS A 29 18.94 11.28 -1.93
CA LYS A 29 18.68 11.86 -0.61
C LYS A 29 19.67 12.98 -0.28
N GLU A 30 20.96 12.69 -0.29
CA GLU A 30 21.97 13.67 0.11
C GLU A 30 21.99 14.91 -0.81
N LEU A 31 21.81 14.69 -2.13
CA LEU A 31 21.81 15.82 -3.09
C LEU A 31 20.54 16.66 -3.00
N VAL A 32 19.37 16.05 -2.79
CA VAL A 32 18.10 16.77 -2.59
C VAL A 32 18.12 17.54 -1.26
N GLU A 33 18.65 16.96 -0.18
CA GLU A 33 18.84 17.66 1.10
C GLU A 33 19.75 18.87 0.94
N ASN A 34 20.82 18.77 0.16
CA ASN A 34 21.68 19.91 -0.14
C ASN A 34 20.96 20.99 -0.96
N ALA A 35 20.13 20.62 -1.93
CA ALA A 35 19.32 21.55 -2.71
C ALA A 35 18.28 22.29 -1.85
N ILE A 36 17.66 21.60 -0.88
CA ILE A 36 16.75 22.22 0.11
C ILE A 36 17.51 23.21 0.99
N ASP A 37 18.65 22.79 1.54
CA ASP A 37 19.51 23.65 2.38
C ASP A 37 20.06 24.89 1.62
N ALA A 38 20.19 24.79 0.27
CA ALA A 38 20.52 25.92 -0.59
C ALA A 38 19.35 26.89 -0.83
N GLY A 39 18.18 26.66 -0.21
CA GLY A 39 17.00 27.51 -0.32
C GLY A 39 16.27 27.40 -1.65
N SER A 40 16.35 26.25 -2.31
CA SER A 40 15.69 26.02 -3.59
C SER A 40 14.18 25.99 -3.47
N SER A 41 13.48 26.57 -4.44
CA SER A 41 12.02 26.49 -4.60
C SER A 41 11.57 25.48 -5.66
N ILE A 42 12.50 25.05 -6.54
CA ILE A 42 12.28 24.06 -7.59
C ILE A 42 13.43 23.07 -7.57
N ILE A 43 13.11 21.78 -7.44
CA ILE A 43 14.09 20.69 -7.48
C ILE A 43 13.59 19.65 -8.50
N THR A 44 14.44 19.35 -9.48
CA THR A 44 14.19 18.32 -10.49
C THR A 44 15.19 17.20 -10.32
N VAL A 45 14.71 15.96 -10.29
CA VAL A 45 15.48 14.73 -10.19
C VAL A 45 15.23 13.92 -11.45
N ASP A 46 16.26 13.74 -12.28
CA ASP A 46 16.21 12.95 -13.50
C ASP A 46 17.00 11.68 -13.28
N LEU A 47 16.36 10.53 -13.41
CA LEU A 47 16.95 9.20 -13.27
C LEU A 47 17.01 8.48 -14.61
N ILE A 48 18.09 7.76 -14.82
CA ILE A 48 18.24 6.84 -15.96
C ILE A 48 18.27 5.43 -15.39
N ASN A 49 17.31 4.58 -15.80
CA ASN A 49 17.14 3.21 -15.32
C ASN A 49 17.08 3.14 -13.78
N GLY A 50 16.19 3.94 -13.15
CA GLY A 50 16.02 3.98 -11.70
C GLY A 50 17.23 4.53 -10.94
N GLY A 51 18.12 5.27 -11.62
CA GLY A 51 19.36 5.81 -11.06
C GLY A 51 20.55 4.86 -11.11
N LEU A 52 20.43 3.71 -11.79
CA LEU A 52 21.55 2.77 -11.99
C LEU A 52 22.57 3.29 -12.99
N ASN A 53 22.10 3.95 -14.05
CA ASN A 53 22.96 4.45 -15.13
C ASN A 53 23.24 5.94 -15.01
N GLY A 54 22.36 6.69 -14.34
CA GLY A 54 22.54 8.12 -14.14
C GLY A 54 21.54 8.72 -13.16
N ILE A 55 22.03 9.70 -12.40
CA ILE A 55 21.24 10.51 -11.46
C ILE A 55 21.61 11.96 -11.73
N THR A 56 20.66 12.79 -12.12
CA THR A 56 20.87 14.22 -12.28
C THR A 56 19.91 14.97 -11.38
N ILE A 57 20.45 15.89 -10.57
CA ILE A 57 19.65 16.78 -9.74
C ILE A 57 19.91 18.21 -10.15
N THR A 58 18.83 18.92 -10.40
CA THR A 58 18.85 20.33 -10.79
C THR A 58 18.00 21.12 -9.83
N ASP A 59 18.57 22.16 -9.26
CA ASP A 59 17.93 23.08 -8.34
C ASP A 59 18.11 24.54 -8.78
N ASN A 60 17.32 25.43 -8.18
CA ASN A 60 17.39 26.87 -8.35
C ASN A 60 17.80 27.62 -7.06
N GLY A 61 18.58 26.95 -6.22
CA GLY A 61 19.08 27.52 -4.96
C GLY A 61 20.15 28.58 -5.15
N CYS A 62 20.87 28.92 -4.07
CA CYS A 62 21.87 29.98 -4.08
C CYS A 62 23.10 29.69 -4.97
N GLY A 63 23.33 28.42 -5.35
CA GLY A 63 24.53 28.01 -6.07
C GLY A 63 25.80 28.10 -5.24
N MET A 64 26.96 27.90 -5.90
CA MET A 64 28.29 28.01 -5.27
C MET A 64 29.18 28.90 -6.12
N GLU A 65 30.10 29.63 -5.46
CA GLU A 65 31.22 30.29 -6.13
C GLU A 65 32.29 29.26 -6.48
N HIS A 66 33.19 29.58 -7.39
CA HIS A 66 34.19 28.67 -7.91
C HIS A 66 34.98 27.94 -6.81
N ASP A 67 35.55 28.71 -5.86
CA ASP A 67 36.38 28.14 -4.79
C ASP A 67 35.55 27.25 -3.84
N ASP A 68 34.30 27.63 -3.52
CA ASP A 68 33.38 26.84 -2.73
C ASP A 68 32.99 25.55 -3.44
N ALA A 69 32.80 25.59 -4.77
CA ALA A 69 32.50 24.38 -5.58
C ALA A 69 33.63 23.36 -5.49
N ILE A 70 34.90 23.80 -5.59
CA ILE A 70 36.06 22.92 -5.42
C ILE A 70 36.16 22.39 -3.98
N LEU A 71 35.99 23.26 -3.00
CA LEU A 71 36.05 22.91 -1.57
C LEU A 71 34.94 21.92 -1.18
N SER A 72 33.77 21.97 -1.82
CA SER A 72 32.64 21.10 -1.52
C SER A 72 32.93 19.61 -1.72
N PHE A 73 33.98 19.27 -2.48
CA PHE A 73 34.47 17.90 -2.68
C PHE A 73 35.61 17.49 -1.75
N GLN A 74 36.02 18.39 -0.84
CA GLN A 74 36.96 18.06 0.24
C GLN A 74 36.23 17.56 1.47
N ARG A 75 36.84 16.62 2.19
CA ARG A 75 36.28 16.10 3.43
C ARG A 75 36.23 17.17 4.50
N HIS A 76 35.15 17.11 5.30
CA HIS A 76 34.90 18.03 6.40
C HIS A 76 34.72 19.49 5.98
N ALA A 77 34.61 19.76 4.70
CA ALA A 77 34.27 21.09 4.18
C ALA A 77 32.73 21.27 4.26
N THR A 78 32.29 22.20 5.08
CA THR A 78 30.87 22.52 5.27
C THR A 78 30.68 24.00 5.58
N SER A 79 29.63 24.59 5.02
CA SER A 79 29.18 25.94 5.37
C SER A 79 28.15 25.95 6.51
N LYS A 80 27.78 24.78 7.05
CA LYS A 80 26.61 24.59 7.90
C LYS A 80 26.95 24.46 9.39
N LEU A 81 28.18 24.08 9.74
CA LEU A 81 28.69 23.98 11.11
C LEU A 81 30.03 24.69 11.18
N LEU A 82 30.10 25.78 11.91
CA LEU A 82 31.32 26.58 12.07
C LEU A 82 31.88 26.55 13.49
N ARG A 83 31.02 26.24 14.49
CA ARG A 83 31.36 26.22 15.92
C ARG A 83 30.87 24.94 16.55
N GLU A 84 31.50 24.55 17.67
CA GLU A 84 31.07 23.35 18.45
C GLU A 84 29.63 23.48 18.95
N ASP A 85 29.19 24.69 19.30
CA ASP A 85 27.83 24.97 19.76
C ASP A 85 26.76 24.68 18.67
N ASP A 86 27.12 24.86 17.38
CA ASP A 86 26.21 24.60 16.26
C ASP A 86 25.76 23.11 16.22
N LEU A 87 26.51 22.22 16.87
CA LEU A 87 26.17 20.78 16.95
C LEU A 87 24.90 20.54 17.76
N PHE A 88 24.56 21.39 18.70
CA PHE A 88 23.37 21.31 19.52
C PHE A 88 22.15 21.96 18.86
N PHE A 89 22.33 22.77 17.82
CA PHE A 89 21.28 23.53 17.14
C PHE A 89 21.23 23.25 15.64
N ILE A 90 21.33 21.95 15.24
CA ILE A 90 21.34 21.57 13.83
C ILE A 90 19.98 21.84 13.18
N SER A 91 19.86 22.94 12.46
CA SER A 91 18.67 23.34 11.70
C SER A 91 18.67 22.87 10.25
N THR A 92 19.84 22.55 9.67
CA THR A 92 20.00 22.09 8.27
C THR A 92 19.85 20.59 8.15
N LEU A 93 19.42 20.09 6.98
CA LEU A 93 19.29 18.64 6.72
C LEU A 93 20.65 17.96 6.62
N GLY A 94 21.62 18.54 5.90
CA GLY A 94 23.00 18.10 5.82
C GLY A 94 23.91 18.93 6.75
N PHE A 95 24.98 18.36 7.32
CA PHE A 95 25.93 19.09 8.16
C PHE A 95 27.38 18.56 8.17
N ARG A 96 27.61 17.29 7.80
CA ARG A 96 28.91 16.60 8.00
C ARG A 96 30.00 16.94 6.98
N GLY A 97 29.67 17.54 5.82
CA GLY A 97 30.64 17.81 4.75
C GLY A 97 31.28 16.55 4.16
N GLU A 98 30.58 15.41 4.15
CA GLU A 98 31.11 14.11 3.70
C GLU A 98 30.35 13.52 2.50
N ALA A 99 29.16 14.04 2.15
CA ALA A 99 28.31 13.46 1.12
C ALA A 99 28.92 13.57 -0.28
N LEU A 100 29.25 14.78 -0.73
CA LEU A 100 29.85 15.02 -2.07
C LEU A 100 31.18 14.31 -2.26
N PRO A 101 32.17 14.40 -1.31
CA PRO A 101 33.41 13.64 -1.43
C PRO A 101 33.19 12.13 -1.51
N SER A 102 32.26 11.60 -0.73
CA SER A 102 31.91 10.17 -0.72
C SER A 102 31.31 9.72 -2.05
N ILE A 103 30.33 10.46 -2.61
CA ILE A 103 29.72 10.20 -3.91
C ILE A 103 30.78 10.26 -5.01
N ALA A 104 31.59 11.30 -5.06
CA ALA A 104 32.62 11.50 -6.06
C ALA A 104 33.70 10.40 -6.04
N SER A 105 34.01 9.83 -4.86
CA SER A 105 35.01 8.77 -4.73
C SER A 105 34.59 7.45 -5.40
N VAL A 106 33.28 7.22 -5.59
CA VAL A 106 32.72 5.97 -6.14
C VAL A 106 31.96 6.14 -7.45
N SER A 107 32.02 7.33 -8.07
CA SER A 107 31.28 7.67 -9.28
C SER A 107 32.04 8.65 -10.18
N GLU A 108 31.44 9.00 -11.30
CA GLU A 108 31.78 10.15 -12.14
C GLU A 108 30.75 11.25 -11.89
N VAL A 109 31.23 12.47 -11.57
CA VAL A 109 30.40 13.61 -11.17
C VAL A 109 30.64 14.78 -12.11
N ASP A 110 29.58 15.28 -12.74
CA ASP A 110 29.56 16.55 -13.46
C ASP A 110 28.78 17.57 -12.62
N LEU A 111 29.44 18.61 -12.14
CA LEU A 111 28.84 19.72 -11.40
C LEU A 111 28.85 20.98 -12.25
N VAL A 112 27.68 21.59 -12.42
CA VAL A 112 27.56 22.95 -12.97
C VAL A 112 26.80 23.79 -11.96
N THR A 113 27.43 24.85 -11.47
CA THR A 113 26.87 25.74 -10.45
C THR A 113 27.19 27.20 -10.70
N CYS A 114 26.34 28.11 -10.24
CA CYS A 114 26.56 29.54 -10.35
C CYS A 114 25.86 30.28 -9.20
N ALA A 115 26.63 31.06 -8.44
CA ALA A 115 26.07 31.90 -7.39
C ALA A 115 25.76 33.32 -7.90
N LYS A 116 26.61 33.94 -8.71
CA LYS A 116 26.46 35.37 -9.08
C LYS A 116 26.52 35.65 -10.59
N THR A 117 27.69 35.57 -11.21
CA THR A 117 27.92 36.08 -12.57
C THR A 117 28.44 35.07 -13.55
N ILE A 118 29.42 34.26 -13.16
CA ILE A 118 30.07 33.25 -13.98
C ILE A 118 29.80 31.90 -13.34
N GLY A 119 29.36 30.95 -14.12
CA GLY A 119 29.17 29.56 -13.68
C GLY A 119 30.51 28.83 -13.62
N THR A 120 30.55 27.74 -12.85
CA THR A 120 31.68 26.82 -12.73
C THR A 120 31.23 25.46 -13.17
N HIS A 121 32.02 24.83 -14.04
CA HIS A 121 31.86 23.41 -14.43
C HIS A 121 33.04 22.61 -13.88
N LEU A 122 32.73 21.60 -13.08
CA LEU A 122 33.72 20.65 -12.55
C LEU A 122 33.37 19.24 -13.00
N HIS A 123 34.36 18.52 -13.53
CA HIS A 123 34.26 17.09 -13.76
C HIS A 123 35.21 16.33 -12.83
N ILE A 124 34.64 15.42 -12.02
CA ILE A 124 35.37 14.66 -11.00
C ILE A 124 35.15 13.18 -11.22
N LYS A 125 36.23 12.43 -11.30
CA LYS A 125 36.21 10.97 -11.51
C LYS A 125 36.97 10.24 -10.41
N GLY A 126 36.25 9.37 -9.64
CA GLY A 126 36.88 8.63 -8.55
C GLY A 126 37.55 9.52 -7.50
N GLY A 127 36.99 10.70 -7.24
CA GLY A 127 37.52 11.69 -6.29
C GLY A 127 38.65 12.57 -6.82
N LYS A 128 38.99 12.49 -8.12
CA LYS A 128 40.00 13.34 -8.76
C LYS A 128 39.32 14.36 -9.66
N LEU A 129 39.67 15.62 -9.50
CA LEU A 129 39.26 16.71 -10.40
C LEU A 129 39.99 16.55 -11.73
N GLU A 130 39.25 16.39 -12.84
CA GLU A 130 39.77 16.23 -14.20
C GLU A 130 39.52 17.48 -15.05
N ILE A 131 38.39 18.18 -14.86
CA ILE A 131 38.03 19.39 -15.59
C ILE A 131 37.60 20.45 -14.58
N ASP A 132 38.10 21.66 -14.80
CA ASP A 132 37.75 22.89 -14.08
C ASP A 132 37.70 24.01 -15.12
N GLU A 133 36.49 24.45 -15.46
CA GLU A 133 36.29 25.44 -16.50
C GLU A 133 35.10 26.36 -16.18
N PRO A 134 35.08 27.59 -16.70
CA PRO A 134 33.93 28.46 -16.61
C PRO A 134 32.73 27.88 -17.33
N ALA A 135 31.52 28.05 -16.77
CA ALA A 135 30.27 27.67 -17.37
C ALA A 135 29.34 28.88 -17.58
N ASP A 136 28.28 28.65 -18.37
CA ASP A 136 27.25 29.66 -18.57
C ASP A 136 26.54 30.04 -17.26
N LYS A 137 26.08 31.28 -17.19
CA LYS A 137 25.34 31.80 -16.05
C LYS A 137 24.03 31.04 -15.91
N ARG A 138 23.89 30.24 -14.84
CA ARG A 138 22.68 29.54 -14.44
C ARG A 138 22.52 29.58 -12.93
N VAL A 139 21.53 30.28 -12.42
CA VAL A 139 21.26 30.31 -10.98
C VAL A 139 20.92 28.91 -10.46
N GLY A 140 21.58 28.51 -9.38
CA GLY A 140 21.42 27.21 -8.74
C GLY A 140 22.50 26.21 -9.12
N THR A 141 22.22 24.93 -8.90
CA THR A 141 23.19 23.87 -9.10
C THR A 141 22.59 22.73 -9.92
N ARG A 142 23.37 22.14 -10.81
CA ARG A 142 23.10 20.88 -11.51
C ARG A 142 24.23 19.91 -11.24
N ILE A 143 23.90 18.77 -10.62
CA ILE A 143 24.84 17.69 -10.36
C ILE A 143 24.38 16.45 -11.11
N SER A 144 25.24 15.90 -11.94
CA SER A 144 25.03 14.66 -12.68
C SER A 144 26.01 13.58 -12.21
N ILE A 145 25.47 12.46 -11.78
CA ILE A 145 26.23 11.29 -11.30
C ILE A 145 26.09 10.17 -12.32
N LYS A 146 27.20 9.64 -12.82
CA LYS A 146 27.26 8.51 -13.72
C LYS A 146 28.17 7.43 -13.17
N ASN A 147 28.00 6.22 -13.64
CA ASN A 147 28.86 5.06 -13.33
C ASN A 147 29.01 4.84 -11.80
N LEU A 148 27.91 4.95 -11.04
CA LEU A 148 27.92 4.73 -9.60
C LEU A 148 28.48 3.34 -9.28
N PHE A 149 29.45 3.27 -8.36
CA PHE A 149 30.18 2.06 -7.94
C PHE A 149 31.07 1.40 -8.98
N TYR A 150 31.44 2.06 -10.09
CA TYR A 150 32.30 1.50 -11.13
C TYR A 150 33.64 0.98 -10.60
N ASN A 151 34.18 1.59 -9.54
CA ASN A 151 35.45 1.23 -8.90
C ASN A 151 35.30 0.43 -7.60
N THR A 152 34.05 -0.04 -7.29
CA THR A 152 33.70 -0.87 -6.14
C THR A 152 32.80 -2.04 -6.54
N PRO A 153 33.35 -3.08 -7.25
CA PRO A 153 32.55 -4.14 -7.87
C PRO A 153 31.68 -4.94 -6.89
N ALA A 154 32.10 -5.07 -5.64
CA ALA A 154 31.31 -5.72 -4.62
C ALA A 154 29.98 -4.97 -4.38
N ARG A 155 30.00 -3.63 -4.29
CA ARG A 155 28.79 -2.82 -4.10
C ARG A 155 27.89 -2.80 -5.32
N LEU A 156 28.49 -2.77 -6.53
CA LEU A 156 27.71 -2.84 -7.76
C LEU A 156 26.83 -4.10 -7.81
N LYS A 157 27.32 -5.23 -7.28
CA LYS A 157 26.55 -6.49 -7.20
C LYS A 157 25.39 -6.46 -6.18
N TYR A 158 25.42 -5.55 -5.21
CA TYR A 158 24.36 -5.41 -4.21
C TYR A 158 23.22 -4.48 -4.66
N LEU A 159 23.38 -3.74 -5.76
CA LEU A 159 22.30 -2.96 -6.35
C LEU A 159 21.15 -3.88 -6.77
N LYS A 160 19.94 -3.43 -6.47
CA LYS A 160 18.72 -4.18 -6.80
C LYS A 160 18.28 -3.90 -8.24
N SER A 161 17.15 -4.49 -8.64
CA SER A 161 16.58 -4.22 -9.96
C SER A 161 16.21 -2.74 -10.12
N GLU A 162 16.19 -2.26 -11.36
CA GLU A 162 15.82 -0.88 -11.73
C GLU A 162 14.55 -0.42 -11.00
N GLN A 163 13.47 -1.20 -11.07
CA GLN A 163 12.20 -0.84 -10.45
C GLN A 163 12.30 -0.74 -8.93
N THR A 164 13.16 -1.54 -8.29
CA THR A 164 13.36 -1.49 -6.84
C THR A 164 14.14 -0.25 -6.42
N GLU A 165 15.16 0.15 -7.21
CA GLU A 165 15.91 1.37 -6.98
C GLU A 165 15.03 2.59 -7.24
N LEU A 166 14.26 2.59 -8.34
CA LEU A 166 13.30 3.64 -8.66
C LEU A 166 12.26 3.82 -7.54
N ALA A 167 11.61 2.74 -7.10
CA ALA A 167 10.62 2.80 -6.02
C ALA A 167 11.20 3.38 -4.72
N SER A 168 12.49 3.14 -4.46
CA SER A 168 13.18 3.70 -3.29
C SER A 168 13.42 5.21 -3.43
N CYS A 169 13.82 5.67 -4.62
CA CYS A 169 14.00 7.09 -4.91
C CYS A 169 12.65 7.83 -4.85
N VAL A 170 11.61 7.26 -5.45
CA VAL A 170 10.25 7.81 -5.46
C VAL A 170 9.72 7.93 -4.03
N SER A 171 9.83 6.86 -3.22
CA SER A 171 9.37 6.88 -1.83
C SER A 171 10.09 7.93 -0.98
N TYR A 172 11.36 8.24 -1.28
CA TYR A 172 12.06 9.33 -0.63
C TYR A 172 11.49 10.69 -1.05
N ILE A 173 11.31 10.91 -2.37
CA ILE A 173 10.78 12.19 -2.90
C ILE A 173 9.34 12.43 -2.43
N GLU A 174 8.47 11.42 -2.37
CA GLU A 174 7.12 11.53 -1.80
C GLU A 174 7.16 12.09 -0.37
N LYS A 175 8.03 11.55 0.48
CA LYS A 175 8.13 11.95 1.88
C LYS A 175 8.72 13.32 2.07
N ILE A 176 9.78 13.66 1.31
CA ILE A 176 10.41 14.99 1.43
C ILE A 176 9.49 16.08 0.88
N ALA A 177 8.69 15.79 -0.15
CA ALA A 177 7.68 16.71 -0.67
C ALA A 177 6.56 17.00 0.34
N LEU A 178 6.18 16.02 1.18
CA LEU A 178 5.24 16.22 2.29
C LEU A 178 5.85 17.07 3.40
N SER A 179 7.17 17.02 3.59
CA SER A 179 7.89 17.85 4.57
C SER A 179 8.08 19.28 4.08
N TYR A 180 8.23 19.49 2.77
CA TYR A 180 8.49 20.80 2.16
C TYR A 180 7.44 21.12 1.07
N PRO A 181 6.17 21.32 1.43
CA PRO A 181 5.10 21.58 0.46
C PRO A 181 5.25 22.87 -0.33
N GLN A 182 6.14 23.79 0.09
CA GLN A 182 6.49 25.01 -0.62
C GLN A 182 7.49 24.79 -1.77
N ILE A 183 8.14 23.62 -1.84
CA ILE A 183 9.10 23.31 -2.90
C ILE A 183 8.38 22.48 -3.99
N LYS A 184 8.60 22.88 -5.23
CA LYS A 184 8.15 22.10 -6.38
C LYS A 184 9.15 20.99 -6.67
N PHE A 185 8.73 19.74 -6.45
CA PHE A 185 9.52 18.55 -6.81
C PHE A 185 9.03 17.97 -8.13
N THR A 186 9.98 17.58 -8.98
CA THR A 186 9.73 16.78 -10.17
C THR A 186 10.73 15.64 -10.19
N LEU A 187 10.24 14.39 -10.30
CA LEU A 187 11.09 13.22 -10.53
C LEU A 187 10.70 12.58 -11.85
N ASN A 188 11.67 12.45 -12.75
CA ASN A 188 11.54 11.76 -14.02
C ASN A 188 12.39 10.48 -14.02
N ASN A 189 11.93 9.44 -14.70
CA ASN A 189 12.72 8.24 -15.01
C ASN A 189 12.68 7.99 -16.51
N ASN A 190 13.84 7.94 -17.15
CA ASN A 190 13.97 7.80 -18.62
C ASN A 190 13.08 8.84 -19.35
N ASP A 191 13.17 10.12 -18.94
CA ASP A 191 12.41 11.27 -19.45
C ASP A 191 10.89 11.24 -19.20
N HIS A 192 10.38 10.22 -18.51
CA HIS A 192 8.97 10.14 -18.14
C HIS A 192 8.74 10.65 -16.70
N PRO A 193 7.76 11.54 -16.49
CA PRO A 193 7.47 12.04 -15.15
C PRO A 193 6.82 10.95 -14.29
N VAL A 194 7.36 10.77 -13.07
CA VAL A 194 6.88 9.78 -12.08
C VAL A 194 6.26 10.49 -10.88
N VAL A 195 6.88 11.57 -10.39
CA VAL A 195 6.36 12.40 -9.30
C VAL A 195 6.39 13.86 -9.73
N LYS A 196 5.33 14.59 -9.42
CA LYS A 196 5.26 16.03 -9.68
C LYS A 196 4.41 16.70 -8.60
N THR A 197 5.00 17.67 -7.89
CA THR A 197 4.28 18.51 -6.94
C THR A 197 4.30 19.98 -7.38
N SER A 198 3.33 20.75 -6.93
CA SER A 198 3.14 22.13 -7.37
C SER A 198 3.98 23.17 -6.61
N GLY A 199 4.48 22.83 -5.40
CA GLY A 199 5.16 23.80 -4.54
C GLY A 199 4.23 24.91 -4.01
N SER A 200 2.97 24.56 -3.70
CA SER A 200 1.92 25.53 -3.36
C SER A 200 1.90 25.97 -1.90
N SER A 201 2.83 25.53 -1.06
CA SER A 201 2.85 25.73 0.41
C SER A 201 1.62 25.17 1.14
N ASN A 202 0.81 24.33 0.45
CA ASN A 202 -0.39 23.73 0.98
C ASN A 202 -0.21 22.22 1.11
N LEU A 203 -0.02 21.74 2.35
CA LEU A 203 0.19 20.31 2.63
C LEU A 203 -0.97 19.43 2.13
N LYS A 204 -2.23 19.89 2.26
CA LYS A 204 -3.40 19.12 1.77
C LYS A 204 -3.34 18.94 0.27
N LYS A 205 -2.90 19.96 -0.49
CA LYS A 205 -2.73 19.87 -1.94
C LYS A 205 -1.58 18.94 -2.30
N THR A 206 -0.45 18.99 -1.58
CA THR A 206 0.66 18.05 -1.78
C THR A 206 0.23 16.61 -1.48
N ILE A 207 -0.57 16.38 -0.43
CA ILE A 207 -1.16 15.06 -0.14
C ILE A 207 -2.06 14.60 -1.31
N HIS A 208 -2.86 15.50 -1.90
CA HIS A 208 -3.68 15.19 -3.08
C HIS A 208 -2.81 14.81 -4.29
N GLU A 209 -1.73 15.53 -4.55
CA GLU A 209 -0.82 15.27 -5.66
C GLU A 209 -0.07 13.91 -5.53
N ILE A 210 0.15 13.44 -4.30
CA ILE A 210 0.84 12.16 -4.01
C ILE A 210 -0.11 10.99 -3.86
N TYR A 211 -1.22 11.16 -3.13
CA TYR A 211 -2.12 10.07 -2.74
C TYR A 211 -3.44 10.02 -3.52
N GLY A 212 -3.70 11.02 -4.38
CA GLY A 212 -4.92 11.09 -5.19
C GLY A 212 -6.15 11.64 -4.47
N LEU A 213 -7.25 11.73 -5.23
CA LEU A 213 -8.51 12.35 -4.78
C LEU A 213 -9.19 11.55 -3.67
N GLN A 214 -9.17 10.22 -3.76
CA GLN A 214 -9.80 9.35 -2.76
C GLN A 214 -9.29 9.62 -1.35
N VAL A 215 -7.95 9.75 -1.18
CA VAL A 215 -7.33 10.02 0.12
C VAL A 215 -7.59 11.45 0.55
N SER A 216 -7.36 12.42 -0.36
CA SER A 216 -7.45 13.85 -0.02
C SER A 216 -8.86 14.32 0.36
N SER A 217 -9.91 13.65 -0.15
CA SER A 217 -11.31 13.91 0.22
C SER A 217 -11.69 13.41 1.62
N LYS A 218 -10.91 12.50 2.19
CA LYS A 218 -11.17 11.87 3.50
C LYS A 218 -10.19 12.33 4.59
N LEU A 219 -9.46 13.42 4.35
CA LEU A 219 -8.52 13.97 5.31
C LEU A 219 -9.21 14.78 6.41
N ILE A 220 -8.74 14.59 7.64
CA ILE A 220 -9.07 15.35 8.82
C ILE A 220 -7.81 16.13 9.22
N GLU A 221 -7.92 17.44 9.32
CA GLU A 221 -6.83 18.28 9.84
C GLU A 221 -6.71 18.11 11.35
N ILE A 222 -5.48 17.99 11.82
CA ILE A 222 -5.15 17.94 13.25
C ILE A 222 -4.21 19.06 13.61
N LYS A 223 -4.44 19.66 14.78
CA LYS A 223 -3.58 20.66 15.39
C LYS A 223 -3.71 20.58 16.91
N ASN A 224 -2.57 20.47 17.58
CA ASN A 224 -2.50 20.50 19.05
C ASN A 224 -1.09 20.90 19.48
N SER A 225 -0.96 21.47 20.67
CA SER A 225 0.33 21.86 21.22
C SER A 225 0.35 21.69 22.75
N ASN A 226 1.53 21.51 23.29
CA ASN A 226 1.86 21.65 24.70
C ASN A 226 3.10 22.55 24.84
N ASP A 227 3.71 22.61 26.00
CA ASP A 227 4.85 23.48 26.28
C ASP A 227 6.10 23.11 25.46
N ASP A 228 6.24 21.83 25.04
CA ASP A 228 7.42 21.29 24.38
C ASP A 228 7.23 20.96 22.89
N TYR A 229 5.99 20.69 22.48
CA TYR A 229 5.67 20.18 21.13
C TYR A 229 4.49 20.91 20.50
N ASP A 230 4.64 21.34 19.25
CA ASP A 230 3.52 21.77 18.39
C ASP A 230 3.29 20.71 17.30
N ILE A 231 2.08 20.16 17.23
CA ILE A 231 1.70 19.11 16.28
C ILE A 231 0.70 19.69 15.30
N ARG A 232 1.00 19.54 14.00
CA ARG A 232 0.11 19.92 12.89
C ARG A 232 0.13 18.83 11.82
N GLY A 233 -0.95 18.66 11.11
CA GLY A 233 -0.96 17.73 9.98
C GLY A 233 -2.34 17.24 9.58
N PHE A 234 -2.34 16.10 8.90
CA PHE A 234 -3.55 15.47 8.39
C PHE A 234 -3.56 13.99 8.70
N ILE A 235 -4.72 13.49 9.07
CA ILE A 235 -5.00 12.07 9.24
C ILE A 235 -6.14 11.66 8.32
N CYS A 236 -6.14 10.43 7.81
CA CYS A 236 -7.20 9.94 6.95
C CYS A 236 -8.29 9.23 7.77
N LYS A 237 -9.56 9.37 7.36
CA LYS A 237 -10.67 8.61 7.96
C LYS A 237 -10.40 7.10 7.87
N PRO A 238 -10.87 6.28 8.83
CA PRO A 238 -10.63 4.83 8.88
C PRO A 238 -11.22 4.04 7.71
N GLU A 239 -12.00 4.68 6.85
CA GLU A 239 -12.51 4.09 5.61
C GLU A 239 -11.39 3.74 4.62
N ILE A 240 -10.27 4.48 4.67
CA ILE A 240 -9.11 4.29 3.81
C ILE A 240 -7.91 3.88 4.65
N LEU A 241 -7.53 2.61 4.53
CA LEU A 241 -6.41 2.01 5.25
C LEU A 241 -5.46 1.34 4.26
N LYS A 242 -4.19 1.35 4.57
CA LYS A 242 -3.13 0.70 3.79
C LYS A 242 -2.66 -0.58 4.45
N SER A 243 -2.05 -1.46 3.67
CA SER A 243 -1.57 -2.76 4.13
C SER A 243 -0.20 -2.69 4.81
N ASN A 244 0.50 -1.57 4.70
CA ASN A 244 1.79 -1.35 5.34
C ASN A 244 1.85 0.03 6.02
N ARG A 245 2.85 0.20 6.92
CA ARG A 245 3.05 1.44 7.69
C ARG A 245 3.83 2.53 6.96
N TYR A 246 4.17 2.36 5.68
CA TYR A 246 4.97 3.34 4.95
C TYR A 246 4.27 4.68 4.74
N HIS A 247 2.94 4.70 4.87
CA HIS A 247 2.09 5.89 4.71
C HIS A 247 1.81 6.64 6.03
N MET A 248 2.41 6.19 7.14
CA MET A 248 2.49 6.97 8.38
C MET A 248 3.78 7.79 8.33
N THR A 249 3.67 9.05 7.91
CA THR A 249 4.80 9.96 7.75
C THR A 249 4.84 10.91 8.94
N THR A 250 5.93 10.84 9.71
CA THR A 250 6.21 11.75 10.82
C THR A 250 7.39 12.63 10.45
N ILE A 251 7.23 13.92 10.62
CA ILE A 251 8.20 14.96 10.31
C ILE A 251 8.53 15.69 11.61
N VAL A 252 9.79 15.87 11.92
CA VAL A 252 10.25 16.59 13.10
C VAL A 252 11.23 17.68 12.67
N ASN A 253 10.88 18.94 12.93
CA ASN A 253 11.67 20.11 12.51
C ASN A 253 12.12 20.01 11.04
N GLY A 254 11.19 19.64 10.13
CA GLY A 254 11.47 19.48 8.70
C GLY A 254 12.12 18.15 8.29
N ARG A 255 12.51 17.28 9.22
CA ARG A 255 13.14 15.98 8.93
C ARG A 255 12.11 14.86 8.94
N VAL A 256 12.06 14.05 7.90
CA VAL A 256 11.26 12.82 7.87
C VAL A 256 11.94 11.75 8.71
N ILE A 257 11.29 11.32 9.78
CA ILE A 257 11.82 10.32 10.71
C ILE A 257 11.11 8.98 10.63
N ARG A 258 11.81 7.93 11.07
CA ARG A 258 11.28 6.57 11.24
C ARG A 258 11.43 6.18 12.71
N ASN A 259 10.41 6.47 13.51
CA ASN A 259 10.41 6.12 14.92
C ASN A 259 9.27 5.13 15.19
N ASN A 260 9.60 3.98 15.79
CA ASN A 260 8.64 2.91 16.03
C ASN A 260 7.62 3.29 17.12
N ASP A 261 8.01 4.10 18.09
CA ASP A 261 7.14 4.50 19.19
C ASP A 261 6.09 5.52 18.72
N LEU A 262 6.48 6.46 17.84
CA LEU A 262 5.52 7.37 17.20
C LEU A 262 4.55 6.62 16.29
N ASN A 263 5.05 5.64 15.52
CA ASN A 263 4.19 4.77 14.72
C ASN A 263 3.21 3.96 15.61
N ARG A 264 3.65 3.54 16.79
CA ARG A 264 2.81 2.87 17.79
C ARG A 264 1.75 3.81 18.33
N ALA A 265 2.11 5.06 18.71
CA ALA A 265 1.16 6.07 19.18
C ALA A 265 0.03 6.32 18.17
N ILE A 266 0.39 6.49 16.88
CA ILE A 266 -0.57 6.65 15.79
C ILE A 266 -1.47 5.40 15.69
N ASN A 267 -0.89 4.22 15.73
CA ASN A 267 -1.61 2.96 15.58
C ASN A 267 -2.57 2.70 16.74
N ASP A 268 -2.15 3.00 17.97
CA ASP A 268 -2.96 2.88 19.19
C ASP A 268 -4.13 3.89 19.22
N ALA A 269 -3.95 5.06 18.62
CA ALA A 269 -5.03 6.02 18.44
C ALA A 269 -6.14 5.52 17.50
N TYR A 270 -5.78 4.71 16.51
CA TYR A 270 -6.72 4.11 15.56
C TYR A 270 -7.24 2.73 15.97
N TYR A 271 -6.79 2.18 17.10
CA TYR A 271 -7.03 0.78 17.47
C TYR A 271 -8.50 0.34 17.38
N THR A 272 -9.43 1.16 17.87
CA THR A 272 -10.88 0.84 17.85
C THR A 272 -11.55 1.02 16.47
N TYR A 273 -10.86 1.65 15.52
CA TYR A 273 -11.43 2.03 14.22
C TYR A 273 -10.89 1.22 13.05
N LYS A 274 -9.94 0.33 13.28
CA LYS A 274 -9.28 -0.41 12.20
C LYS A 274 -8.95 -1.86 12.59
N PRO A 275 -8.84 -2.79 11.62
CA PRO A 275 -8.23 -4.10 11.84
C PRO A 275 -6.74 -3.99 12.16
N ASP A 276 -6.19 -4.93 12.96
CA ASP A 276 -4.77 -4.94 13.38
C ASP A 276 -3.79 -4.99 12.21
N SER A 277 -4.17 -5.66 11.12
CA SER A 277 -3.32 -5.83 9.93
C SER A 277 -3.29 -4.63 8.97
N LYS A 278 -4.05 -3.56 9.25
CA LYS A 278 -4.15 -2.36 8.42
C LYS A 278 -3.62 -1.13 9.13
N TYR A 279 -3.14 -0.16 8.36
CA TYR A 279 -2.49 1.05 8.84
C TYR A 279 -3.13 2.30 8.25
N PRO A 280 -3.29 3.39 9.02
CA PRO A 280 -3.84 4.63 8.51
C PRO A 280 -2.84 5.38 7.63
N ILE A 281 -3.35 6.29 6.79
CA ILE A 281 -2.54 7.31 6.13
C ILE A 281 -2.51 8.53 7.05
N VAL A 282 -1.31 8.93 7.45
CA VAL A 282 -1.09 10.02 8.42
C VAL A 282 0.13 10.83 8.01
N VAL A 283 0.02 12.13 8.04
CA VAL A 283 1.14 13.07 7.85
C VAL A 283 1.12 14.04 9.01
N ILE A 284 2.09 13.90 9.91
CA ILE A 284 2.22 14.73 11.12
C ILE A 284 3.54 15.49 11.06
N ASN A 285 3.47 16.81 11.20
CA ASN A 285 4.60 17.67 11.44
C ASN A 285 4.65 18.02 12.94
N ILE A 286 5.81 17.82 13.55
CA ILE A 286 6.12 18.08 14.95
C ILE A 286 7.20 19.14 14.98
N GLU A 287 6.89 20.29 15.57
CA GLU A 287 7.86 21.34 15.85
C GLU A 287 8.21 21.30 17.34
N THR A 288 9.49 21.32 17.65
CA THR A 288 10.01 21.25 19.02
C THR A 288 11.36 21.95 19.12
N ASP A 289 11.74 22.34 20.35
CA ASP A 289 13.07 22.89 20.59
C ASP A 289 14.14 21.84 20.22
N PRO A 290 15.16 22.21 19.41
CA PRO A 290 16.25 21.30 19.04
C PRO A 290 16.97 20.68 20.24
N THR A 291 16.99 21.31 21.40
CA THR A 291 17.62 20.79 22.63
C THR A 291 16.87 19.62 23.25
N LEU A 292 15.60 19.42 22.88
CA LEU A 292 14.78 18.30 23.36
C LEU A 292 14.92 17.03 22.52
N ILE A 293 15.68 17.11 21.43
CA ILE A 293 15.87 16.01 20.49
C ILE A 293 17.36 15.72 20.23
N ASP A 294 17.72 14.43 20.17
CA ASP A 294 19.03 14.01 19.68
C ASP A 294 18.88 13.40 18.30
N VAL A 295 19.44 14.07 17.29
CA VAL A 295 19.40 13.68 15.87
C VAL A 295 20.62 12.84 15.47
N ASN A 296 21.70 12.85 16.27
CA ASN A 296 22.98 12.23 15.90
C ASN A 296 23.12 10.76 16.34
N ILE A 297 22.03 9.98 16.30
CA ILE A 297 22.02 8.59 16.76
C ILE A 297 22.41 7.62 15.67
N HIS A 298 22.02 7.88 14.42
CA HIS A 298 22.26 6.98 13.28
C HIS A 298 22.84 7.74 12.08
N PRO A 299 23.77 7.14 11.31
CA PRO A 299 24.35 7.78 10.12
C PRO A 299 23.32 8.31 9.14
N THR A 300 22.18 7.61 8.97
CA THR A 300 21.09 8.02 8.06
C THR A 300 20.19 9.11 8.61
N LYS A 301 20.38 9.56 9.87
CA LYS A 301 19.59 10.63 10.54
C LYS A 301 18.06 10.38 10.52
N GLN A 302 17.63 9.14 10.35
CA GLN A 302 16.20 8.79 10.27
C GLN A 302 15.61 8.42 11.64
N ASP A 303 16.41 8.21 12.65
CA ASP A 303 15.99 7.95 14.02
C ASP A 303 16.36 9.12 14.93
N ILE A 304 15.43 9.49 15.81
CA ILE A 304 15.57 10.62 16.73
C ILE A 304 15.15 10.13 18.12
N LYS A 305 15.93 10.50 19.16
CA LYS A 305 15.51 10.33 20.55
C LYS A 305 14.89 11.63 21.05
N PHE A 306 13.80 11.49 21.77
CA PHE A 306 13.11 12.59 22.40
C PHE A 306 13.37 12.54 23.90
N SER A 307 13.69 13.70 24.51
CA SER A 307 13.91 13.80 25.95
C SER A 307 12.63 13.51 26.76
N LYS A 308 11.45 13.88 26.21
CA LYS A 308 10.13 13.70 26.83
C LYS A 308 9.21 12.85 25.93
N GLN A 309 9.65 11.64 25.63
CA GLN A 309 8.98 10.76 24.64
C GLN A 309 7.54 10.40 25.03
N ASP A 310 7.27 10.12 26.32
CA ASP A 310 5.94 9.75 26.80
C ASP A 310 4.93 10.89 26.66
N GLU A 311 5.37 12.13 26.87
CA GLU A 311 4.50 13.31 26.70
C GLU A 311 4.11 13.47 25.22
N LEU A 312 5.07 13.32 24.31
CA LEU A 312 4.82 13.36 22.86
C LEU A 312 3.90 12.22 22.42
N TYR A 313 4.13 10.99 22.93
CA TYR A 313 3.28 9.85 22.66
C TYR A 313 1.82 10.11 23.05
N ASN A 314 1.60 10.61 24.28
CA ASN A 314 0.29 10.92 24.80
C ASN A 314 -0.38 12.07 24.01
N LEU A 315 0.38 13.09 23.64
CA LEU A 315 -0.11 14.22 22.86
C LEU A 315 -0.60 13.76 21.49
N ILE A 316 0.19 12.95 20.74
CA ILE A 316 -0.19 12.39 19.44
C ILE A 316 -1.43 11.52 19.57
N THR A 317 -1.41 10.58 20.53
CA THR A 317 -2.51 9.63 20.71
C THR A 317 -3.83 10.35 21.03
N LYS A 318 -3.79 11.34 21.95
CA LYS A 318 -4.95 12.16 22.32
C LYS A 318 -5.46 12.97 21.12
N THR A 319 -4.56 13.68 20.44
CA THR A 319 -4.91 14.53 19.29
C THR A 319 -5.64 13.75 18.20
N ILE A 320 -5.12 12.57 17.85
CA ILE A 320 -5.74 11.72 16.82
C ILE A 320 -7.07 11.17 17.31
N LYS A 321 -7.17 10.66 18.56
CA LYS A 321 -8.43 10.15 19.12
C LYS A 321 -9.52 11.21 19.15
N ASP A 322 -9.20 12.43 19.61
CA ASP A 322 -10.14 13.55 19.69
C ASP A 322 -10.63 13.95 18.28
N ALA A 323 -9.71 13.98 17.30
CA ALA A 323 -10.06 14.29 15.92
C ALA A 323 -10.95 13.22 15.27
N LEU A 324 -10.66 11.93 15.50
CA LEU A 324 -11.50 10.83 15.02
C LEU A 324 -12.87 10.84 15.68
N TYR A 325 -12.92 10.98 16.99
CA TYR A 325 -14.16 11.06 17.75
C TYR A 325 -15.06 12.18 17.24
N LYS A 326 -14.52 13.39 17.10
CA LYS A 326 -15.27 14.56 16.64
C LYS A 326 -15.80 14.41 15.21
N ASN A 327 -15.07 13.78 14.32
CA ASN A 327 -15.41 13.69 12.89
C ASN A 327 -16.20 12.41 12.53
N LEU A 328 -16.20 11.37 13.37
CA LEU A 328 -16.91 10.12 13.10
C LEU A 328 -18.26 10.01 13.81
N LEU A 329 -18.44 10.68 14.98
CA LEU A 329 -19.69 10.65 15.72
C LEU A 329 -20.69 11.74 15.34
N LEU A 330 -20.29 12.69 14.50
CA LEU A 330 -21.21 13.61 13.84
C LEU A 330 -21.37 13.18 12.37
N PRO A 331 -22.24 12.22 12.05
CA PRO A 331 -22.68 12.07 10.66
C PRO A 331 -23.42 13.36 10.35
N SER A 332 -22.80 14.25 9.55
CA SER A 332 -23.44 15.49 9.17
C SER A 332 -24.68 15.16 8.35
N ALA A 333 -25.84 15.31 8.95
CA ALA A 333 -27.10 15.43 8.21
C ALA A 333 -26.94 16.44 7.03
N MET A 334 -26.06 17.42 7.20
CA MET A 334 -25.67 18.38 6.16
C MET A 334 -24.84 17.77 5.00
N GLU A 335 -24.01 16.75 5.19
CA GLU A 335 -23.31 16.09 4.07
C GLU A 335 -24.24 15.19 3.28
N ARG A 336 -25.23 14.56 3.92
CA ARG A 336 -26.29 13.84 3.20
C ARG A 336 -27.17 14.79 2.38
N LEU A 337 -27.49 15.97 2.91
CA LEU A 337 -28.24 16.99 2.18
C LEU A 337 -27.44 17.62 1.05
N LYS A 338 -26.12 17.78 1.17
CA LYS A 338 -25.26 18.26 0.06
C LYS A 338 -25.10 17.21 -1.03
N ALA A 339 -24.87 15.95 -0.68
CA ALA A 339 -24.79 14.86 -1.66
C ALA A 339 -26.12 14.62 -2.39
N THR A 340 -27.27 14.89 -1.73
CA THR A 340 -28.58 14.81 -2.38
C THR A 340 -28.86 16.04 -3.26
N ASN A 341 -28.37 17.22 -2.88
CA ASN A 341 -28.53 18.45 -3.68
C ASN A 341 -27.60 18.53 -4.90
N ASP A 342 -26.47 17.80 -4.90
CA ASP A 342 -25.58 17.70 -6.07
C ASP A 342 -26.09 16.71 -7.13
N ILE A 343 -27.07 15.84 -6.78
CA ILE A 343 -27.65 14.84 -7.70
C ILE A 343 -28.94 15.34 -8.36
N ILE A 344 -29.62 16.33 -7.78
CA ILE A 344 -30.86 16.87 -8.33
C ILE A 344 -30.63 18.33 -8.73
N SER A 345 -30.60 18.61 -10.03
CA SER A 345 -30.51 19.97 -10.52
C SER A 345 -31.74 20.79 -10.10
N LYS A 346 -31.57 22.09 -9.87
CA LYS A 346 -32.70 22.96 -9.51
C LYS A 346 -33.87 22.91 -10.52
N GLU A 347 -33.59 22.51 -11.75
CA GLU A 347 -34.59 22.33 -12.82
C GLU A 347 -35.43 21.07 -12.62
N GLU A 348 -34.85 19.96 -12.10
CA GLU A 348 -35.61 18.74 -11.77
C GLU A 348 -36.50 18.92 -10.53
N ILE A 349 -36.09 19.74 -9.56
CA ILE A 349 -36.93 20.06 -8.38
C ILE A 349 -38.14 20.89 -8.80
N ASN A 350 -37.96 21.84 -9.70
CA ASN A 350 -39.08 22.65 -10.20
C ASN A 350 -40.07 21.83 -11.01
N SER A 351 -39.63 20.89 -11.86
CA SER A 351 -40.51 19.99 -12.60
C SER A 351 -41.35 19.07 -11.69
N ILE A 352 -40.74 18.56 -10.61
CA ILE A 352 -41.47 17.71 -9.62
C ILE A 352 -42.47 18.53 -8.79
N ILE A 353 -42.19 19.80 -8.52
CA ILE A 353 -43.12 20.70 -7.83
C ILE A 353 -44.29 21.11 -8.75
N GLU A 354 -44.04 21.39 -10.02
CA GLU A 354 -45.07 21.70 -11.01
C GLU A 354 -46.00 20.50 -11.27
N ASP A 355 -45.45 19.27 -11.35
CA ASP A 355 -46.24 18.05 -11.50
C ASP A 355 -47.12 17.77 -10.25
N LYS A 356 -46.65 18.04 -9.04
CA LYS A 356 -47.46 17.89 -7.81
C LYS A 356 -48.58 18.94 -7.72
N ILE A 357 -48.31 20.18 -8.11
CA ILE A 357 -49.33 21.26 -8.11
C ILE A 357 -50.41 20.96 -9.15
N THR A 358 -50.06 20.33 -10.27
CA THR A 358 -51.04 19.94 -11.33
C THR A 358 -51.91 18.75 -10.89
N ILE A 359 -51.38 17.84 -10.05
CA ILE A 359 -52.13 16.70 -9.49
C ILE A 359 -53.09 17.15 -8.38
N GLU A 360 -52.70 18.11 -7.53
CA GLU A 360 -53.59 18.64 -6.48
C GLU A 360 -54.75 19.51 -7.04
N ASN A 361 -54.57 20.17 -8.17
CA ASN A 361 -55.63 20.97 -8.80
C ASN A 361 -56.63 20.13 -9.61
N ASN A 362 -56.37 18.87 -9.90
CA ASN A 362 -57.31 17.98 -10.61
C ASN A 362 -58.13 17.08 -9.67
N ASN A 363 -57.91 17.11 -8.35
CA ASN A 363 -58.65 16.29 -7.38
C ASN A 363 -59.69 17.06 -6.55
N GLN A 364 -60.20 18.24 -7.03
CA GLN A 364 -61.26 19.00 -6.35
C GLN A 364 -62.64 18.88 -6.96
N ASN A 365 -62.89 17.93 -7.85
CA ASN A 365 -64.26 17.61 -8.27
C ASN A 365 -64.40 16.09 -8.32
N ASP A 366 -64.82 15.50 -7.23
CA ASP A 366 -65.86 14.45 -7.13
C ASP A 366 -66.01 14.00 -5.70
N ASN A 367 -67.12 14.39 -5.12
CA ASN A 367 -67.71 13.79 -3.91
C ASN A 367 -68.30 12.42 -4.30
N ASP A 368 -68.01 11.36 -3.58
CA ASP A 368 -69.00 10.61 -2.81
C ASP A 368 -68.45 9.24 -2.31
N ASN A 369 -68.68 9.05 -1.01
CA ASN A 369 -69.04 7.80 -0.32
C ASN A 369 -68.07 6.61 -0.19
N ASN A 370 -67.75 6.42 1.09
CA ASN A 370 -67.75 5.13 1.83
C ASN A 370 -66.66 4.06 1.62
N THR A 371 -66.00 3.82 2.59
CA THR A 371 -65.85 2.62 3.46
C THR A 371 -64.42 2.36 3.91
N TYR A 372 -64.29 2.25 5.21
CA TYR A 372 -63.07 1.72 5.89
C TYR A 372 -62.83 0.30 5.44
N ASP A 373 -61.57 -0.01 4.99
CA ASP A 373 -61.06 -1.35 5.06
C ASP A 373 -59.57 -1.37 5.44
N THR A 374 -59.32 -2.20 6.38
CA THR A 374 -58.14 -2.66 7.10
C THR A 374 -56.90 -2.87 6.23
N PHE A 375 -55.79 -2.31 6.72
CA PHE A 375 -54.42 -2.66 6.25
C PHE A 375 -54.10 -4.12 6.59
N THR A 376 -54.05 -4.97 5.58
CA THR A 376 -53.41 -6.29 5.66
C THR A 376 -52.03 -6.27 5.02
N ASN A 377 -51.08 -6.81 5.77
CA ASN A 377 -49.68 -7.06 5.43
C ASN A 377 -49.47 -7.52 3.98
N GLN A 378 -48.69 -6.77 3.20
CA GLN A 378 -48.05 -7.30 2.00
C GLN A 378 -46.74 -8.00 2.38
N LYS A 379 -46.72 -9.32 2.17
CA LYS A 379 -45.56 -10.20 2.21
C LYS A 379 -44.56 -9.75 1.16
N SER A 380 -43.29 -9.58 1.60
CA SER A 380 -42.13 -9.51 0.71
C SER A 380 -42.00 -10.81 -0.08
N THR A 381 -42.11 -10.72 -1.38
CA THR A 381 -41.76 -11.81 -2.31
C THR A 381 -40.26 -12.07 -2.27
N GLN A 382 -39.88 -13.21 -1.73
CA GLN A 382 -38.56 -13.80 -1.92
C GLN A 382 -38.41 -14.20 -3.40
N GLY A 383 -37.44 -13.60 -4.10
CA GLY A 383 -37.02 -14.05 -5.41
C GLY A 383 -36.26 -15.38 -5.27
N GLU A 384 -36.84 -16.44 -5.78
CA GLU A 384 -36.18 -17.73 -5.99
C GLU A 384 -35.12 -17.57 -7.08
N PHE A 385 -33.86 -17.80 -6.71
CA PHE A 385 -32.77 -17.95 -7.67
C PHE A 385 -32.76 -19.40 -8.21
N ASN A 386 -33.28 -19.54 -9.41
CA ASN A 386 -33.14 -20.78 -10.16
C ASN A 386 -31.76 -20.84 -10.83
N PHE A 387 -30.91 -21.73 -10.35
CA PHE A 387 -29.71 -22.17 -11.05
C PHE A 387 -30.10 -23.19 -12.13
N SER A 388 -30.19 -22.74 -13.38
CA SER A 388 -30.21 -23.65 -14.52
C SER A 388 -28.78 -23.94 -14.96
N VAL A 389 -28.31 -25.17 -14.66
CA VAL A 389 -27.09 -25.71 -15.25
C VAL A 389 -27.42 -26.13 -16.68
N ALA A 390 -26.86 -25.42 -17.66
CA ALA A 390 -26.86 -25.91 -19.04
C ALA A 390 -25.79 -27.00 -19.17
N GLU A 391 -26.23 -28.24 -19.34
CA GLU A 391 -25.37 -29.36 -19.75
C GLU A 391 -25.05 -29.23 -21.23
N ASP A 392 -23.86 -28.73 -21.57
CA ASP A 392 -23.26 -28.95 -22.88
C ASP A 392 -22.28 -30.11 -22.80
N THR A 393 -22.70 -31.23 -23.34
CA THR A 393 -21.90 -32.45 -23.52
C THR A 393 -20.86 -32.22 -24.62
N VAL A 394 -19.61 -31.98 -24.23
CA VAL A 394 -18.47 -32.07 -25.14
C VAL A 394 -17.67 -33.33 -24.82
N SER A 395 -17.68 -34.25 -25.78
CA SER A 395 -16.92 -35.49 -25.74
C SER A 395 -15.42 -35.22 -25.88
N TYR A 396 -14.63 -35.57 -24.87
CA TYR A 396 -13.16 -35.56 -24.97
C TYR A 396 -12.62 -36.98 -25.10
N ALA A 397 -11.85 -37.19 -26.17
CA ALA A 397 -11.06 -38.39 -26.41
C ALA A 397 -9.95 -38.52 -25.36
N LYS A 398 -9.87 -39.69 -24.74
CA LYS A 398 -8.84 -40.12 -23.79
C LYS A 398 -7.45 -40.09 -24.43
N LYS A 399 -6.51 -39.32 -23.82
CA LYS A 399 -5.07 -39.65 -23.83
C LYS A 399 -4.62 -39.78 -22.39
N GLU A 400 -4.09 -40.94 -22.05
CA GLU A 400 -3.61 -41.32 -20.73
C GLU A 400 -2.31 -40.53 -20.39
N PRO A 401 -2.21 -39.94 -19.20
CA PRO A 401 -0.92 -39.54 -18.61
C PRO A 401 -0.50 -40.55 -17.53
N LYS A 402 0.80 -40.72 -17.44
CA LYS A 402 1.57 -41.65 -16.64
C LYS A 402 1.24 -41.60 -15.14
N GLU A 403 0.98 -42.79 -14.59
CA GLU A 403 0.91 -43.11 -13.16
C GLU A 403 2.28 -42.87 -12.49
N ILE A 404 2.35 -42.05 -11.41
CA ILE A 404 3.20 -42.29 -10.23
C ILE A 404 2.85 -41.36 -9.04
N GLU A 405 2.16 -40.18 -9.23
CA GLU A 405 1.78 -39.32 -8.10
C GLU A 405 0.30 -39.40 -7.65
N SER A 406 -0.49 -40.19 -8.29
CA SER A 406 -1.94 -40.28 -8.06
C SER A 406 -2.37 -41.21 -6.89
N ALA A 407 -1.49 -42.03 -6.35
CA ALA A 407 -1.88 -43.07 -5.40
C ALA A 407 -2.27 -42.52 -4.01
N ASN A 408 -1.61 -41.48 -3.52
CA ASN A 408 -1.90 -40.92 -2.19
C ASN A 408 -3.16 -40.04 -2.18
N ASN A 409 -3.40 -39.28 -3.25
CA ASN A 409 -4.59 -38.41 -3.35
C ASN A 409 -5.85 -39.21 -3.64
N ALA A 410 -5.75 -40.26 -4.45
CA ALA A 410 -6.87 -41.19 -4.71
C ALA A 410 -7.33 -41.96 -3.45
N VAL A 411 -6.41 -42.24 -2.52
CA VAL A 411 -6.73 -42.93 -1.25
C VAL A 411 -7.48 -41.96 -0.29
N LEU A 412 -7.18 -40.69 -0.28
CA LEU A 412 -7.87 -39.69 0.55
C LEU A 412 -9.25 -39.31 -0.02
N GLN A 413 -9.37 -39.14 -1.34
CA GLN A 413 -10.66 -38.90 -2.01
C GLN A 413 -11.63 -40.08 -1.88
N ASN A 414 -11.13 -41.31 -1.94
CA ASN A 414 -11.95 -42.50 -1.72
C ASN A 414 -12.44 -42.63 -0.28
N LYS A 415 -11.72 -42.06 0.72
CA LYS A 415 -12.16 -42.15 2.13
C LYS A 415 -13.43 -41.36 2.42
N ILE A 416 -13.58 -40.13 1.88
CA ILE A 416 -14.80 -39.33 2.14
C ILE A 416 -15.97 -39.78 1.28
N LYS A 417 -15.76 -40.16 0.02
CA LYS A 417 -16.79 -40.83 -0.80
C LYS A 417 -17.27 -42.11 -0.16
N ALA A 418 -16.40 -42.82 0.56
CA ALA A 418 -16.74 -44.02 1.31
C ALA A 418 -17.48 -43.73 2.63
N LEU A 419 -17.55 -42.49 3.11
CA LEU A 419 -18.26 -42.16 4.36
C LEU A 419 -19.77 -41.96 4.18
N HIS A 420 -20.29 -41.91 2.94
CA HIS A 420 -21.70 -41.73 2.59
C HIS A 420 -22.42 -40.74 3.52
N LEU A 421 -21.92 -39.50 3.60
CA LEU A 421 -22.45 -38.51 4.51
C LEU A 421 -23.82 -37.99 4.05
N HIS A 422 -24.82 -38.18 4.91
CA HIS A 422 -26.19 -37.69 4.71
C HIS A 422 -26.49 -36.58 5.72
N PRO A 423 -26.78 -35.34 5.30
CA PRO A 423 -27.10 -34.24 6.22
C PRO A 423 -28.45 -34.48 6.89
N ILE A 424 -28.51 -34.31 8.22
CA ILE A 424 -29.71 -34.41 9.02
C ILE A 424 -30.28 -33.01 9.29
N GLY A 425 -29.42 -32.01 9.41
CA GLY A 425 -29.77 -30.63 9.72
C GLY A 425 -28.58 -29.80 10.11
N ALA A 426 -28.82 -28.57 10.62
CA ALA A 426 -27.77 -27.68 11.05
C ALA A 426 -27.98 -27.20 12.50
N ILE A 427 -26.89 -27.09 13.25
CA ILE A 427 -26.86 -26.51 14.60
C ILE A 427 -26.35 -25.07 14.48
N ASN A 428 -27.08 -24.12 15.09
CA ASN A 428 -26.76 -22.69 15.14
C ASN A 428 -26.49 -22.08 13.75
N LEU A 429 -27.09 -22.63 12.69
CA LEU A 429 -26.86 -22.20 11.31
C LEU A 429 -25.35 -22.15 10.92
N THR A 430 -24.52 -22.94 11.60
CA THR A 430 -23.06 -22.92 11.46
C THR A 430 -22.51 -24.33 11.20
N PHE A 431 -23.02 -25.34 11.92
CA PHE A 431 -22.51 -26.71 11.82
C PHE A 431 -23.56 -27.62 11.19
N ILE A 432 -23.22 -28.26 10.10
CA ILE A 432 -24.02 -29.33 9.49
C ILE A 432 -23.84 -30.58 10.33
N VAL A 433 -24.95 -31.21 10.71
CA VAL A 433 -24.99 -32.53 11.34
C VAL A 433 -25.25 -33.54 10.24
N ALA A 434 -24.36 -34.48 10.06
CA ALA A 434 -24.51 -35.53 9.06
C ALA A 434 -24.34 -36.94 9.68
N GLN A 435 -25.05 -37.91 9.14
CA GLN A 435 -24.87 -39.31 9.43
C GLN A 435 -23.99 -39.94 8.34
N GLY A 436 -23.05 -40.76 8.74
CA GLY A 436 -22.24 -41.59 7.87
C GLY A 436 -22.20 -43.05 8.37
N ASP A 437 -21.48 -43.90 7.63
CA ASP A 437 -21.42 -45.35 7.93
C ASP A 437 -20.80 -45.62 9.33
N ASP A 438 -19.90 -44.78 9.83
CA ASP A 438 -19.19 -44.97 11.09
C ASP A 438 -19.69 -44.09 12.24
N GLY A 439 -20.80 -43.37 12.09
CA GLY A 439 -21.39 -42.61 13.18
C GLY A 439 -21.85 -41.21 12.80
N LEU A 440 -21.65 -40.25 13.74
CA LEU A 440 -22.08 -38.87 13.62
C LEU A 440 -20.91 -37.96 13.15
N TYR A 441 -21.21 -37.06 12.22
CA TYR A 441 -20.27 -36.10 11.69
C TYR A 441 -20.77 -34.67 11.91
N LEU A 442 -19.90 -33.80 12.37
CA LEU A 442 -20.13 -32.36 12.44
C LEU A 442 -19.25 -31.67 11.42
N ILE A 443 -19.83 -30.89 10.55
CA ILE A 443 -19.14 -30.17 9.49
C ILE A 443 -19.36 -28.68 9.66
N ASP A 444 -18.26 -27.90 9.77
CA ASP A 444 -18.33 -26.45 9.75
C ASP A 444 -18.63 -26.01 8.30
N GLN A 445 -19.86 -25.50 8.06
CA GLN A 445 -20.30 -25.10 6.72
C GLN A 445 -19.43 -24.00 6.11
N HIS A 446 -18.91 -23.07 6.93
CA HIS A 446 -18.05 -21.99 6.46
C HIS A 446 -16.66 -22.53 6.07
N ALA A 447 -16.04 -23.32 6.95
CA ALA A 447 -14.73 -23.90 6.71
C ALA A 447 -14.74 -24.88 5.50
N ALA A 448 -15.83 -25.65 5.34
CA ALA A 448 -16.03 -26.54 4.19
C ALA A 448 -16.11 -25.73 2.88
N HIS A 449 -16.92 -24.68 2.85
CA HIS A 449 -17.05 -23.83 1.66
C HIS A 449 -15.77 -23.04 1.34
N GLU A 450 -15.03 -22.57 2.39
CA GLU A 450 -13.68 -21.99 2.20
C GLU A 450 -12.73 -22.99 1.52
N ARG A 451 -12.73 -24.25 1.91
CA ARG A 451 -11.88 -25.29 1.29
C ARG A 451 -12.24 -25.52 -0.17
N ILE A 452 -13.51 -25.69 -0.46
CA ILE A 452 -14.00 -25.90 -1.82
C ILE A 452 -13.60 -24.73 -2.72
N ASN A 453 -13.88 -23.50 -2.30
CA ASN A 453 -13.54 -22.30 -3.07
C ASN A 453 -12.03 -22.13 -3.23
N TYR A 454 -11.24 -22.41 -2.19
CA TYR A 454 -9.79 -22.34 -2.24
C TYR A 454 -9.20 -23.27 -3.31
N GLU A 455 -9.62 -24.52 -3.34
CA GLU A 455 -9.14 -25.49 -4.33
C GLU A 455 -9.64 -25.16 -5.76
N LYS A 456 -10.88 -24.67 -5.89
CA LYS A 456 -11.41 -24.18 -7.18
C LYS A 456 -10.55 -23.02 -7.70
N VAL A 457 -10.21 -22.03 -6.87
CA VAL A 457 -9.37 -20.88 -7.25
C VAL A 457 -7.94 -21.30 -7.57
N LEU A 458 -7.35 -22.22 -6.79
CA LEU A 458 -6.01 -22.74 -7.08
C LEU A 458 -5.94 -23.47 -8.42
N LYS A 459 -6.91 -24.33 -8.71
CA LYS A 459 -7.01 -25.03 -10.00
C LYS A 459 -7.14 -24.02 -11.16
N TYR A 460 -7.86 -22.92 -10.94
CA TYR A 460 -7.96 -21.83 -11.91
C TYR A 460 -6.62 -21.15 -12.17
N PHE A 461 -5.85 -20.83 -11.12
CA PHE A 461 -4.52 -20.21 -11.27
C PHE A 461 -3.47 -21.12 -11.89
N GLN A 462 -3.72 -22.44 -11.94
CA GLN A 462 -2.85 -23.44 -12.57
C GLN A 462 -3.25 -23.78 -14.01
N ALA A 463 -4.43 -23.34 -14.44
CA ALA A 463 -4.92 -23.60 -15.80
C ALA A 463 -4.03 -22.88 -16.85
N GLU A 464 -3.77 -23.56 -17.97
CA GLU A 464 -2.99 -22.98 -19.07
C GLU A 464 -3.65 -21.74 -19.69
N LYS A 465 -4.97 -21.68 -19.67
CA LYS A 465 -5.74 -20.54 -20.18
C LYS A 465 -6.77 -20.11 -19.14
N ILE A 466 -6.64 -18.88 -18.67
CA ILE A 466 -7.60 -18.27 -17.74
C ILE A 466 -8.70 -17.59 -18.55
N ILE A 467 -9.95 -17.93 -18.26
CA ILE A 467 -11.13 -17.29 -18.87
C ILE A 467 -11.45 -16.04 -18.04
N THR A 468 -11.52 -14.91 -18.71
CA THR A 468 -11.85 -13.62 -18.11
C THR A 468 -13.19 -13.08 -18.61
N THR A 469 -13.81 -12.23 -17.82
CA THR A 469 -15.03 -11.50 -18.15
C THR A 469 -14.74 -10.00 -18.11
N PRO A 470 -15.09 -9.22 -19.17
CA PRO A 470 -14.91 -7.78 -19.14
C PRO A 470 -15.89 -7.12 -18.18
N LEU A 471 -15.43 -6.06 -17.50
CA LEU A 471 -16.29 -5.18 -16.73
C LEU A 471 -17.17 -4.35 -17.67
N LEU A 472 -18.45 -4.19 -17.31
CA LEU A 472 -19.38 -3.32 -18.06
C LEU A 472 -18.86 -1.88 -18.15
N VAL A 473 -18.28 -1.39 -17.07
CA VAL A 473 -17.61 -0.08 -17.00
C VAL A 473 -16.20 -0.31 -16.45
N PRO A 474 -15.16 0.01 -17.24
CA PRO A 474 -13.78 -0.06 -16.76
C PRO A 474 -13.58 0.83 -15.54
N MET A 475 -12.88 0.31 -14.53
CA MET A 475 -12.75 0.94 -13.21
C MET A 475 -11.35 1.55 -13.05
N PRO A 476 -11.23 2.88 -12.85
CA PRO A 476 -9.95 3.50 -12.58
C PRO A 476 -9.50 3.21 -11.13
N ILE A 477 -8.23 2.87 -10.97
CA ILE A 477 -7.56 2.60 -9.70
C ILE A 477 -6.39 3.56 -9.55
N GLU A 478 -6.57 4.58 -8.72
CA GLU A 478 -5.51 5.53 -8.38
C GLU A 478 -4.59 4.92 -7.31
N LEU A 479 -3.30 5.00 -7.55
CA LEU A 479 -2.23 4.51 -6.68
C LEU A 479 -1.26 5.64 -6.36
N THR A 480 -0.46 5.47 -5.30
CA THR A 480 0.68 6.35 -5.12
C THR A 480 1.76 6.01 -6.17
N PRO A 481 2.65 6.95 -6.51
CA PRO A 481 3.73 6.68 -7.47
C PRO A 481 4.55 5.45 -7.11
N THR A 482 4.85 5.25 -5.82
CA THR A 482 5.56 4.05 -5.33
C THR A 482 4.74 2.77 -5.53
N GLU A 483 3.44 2.80 -5.21
CA GLU A 483 2.53 1.66 -5.40
C GLU A 483 2.38 1.33 -6.89
N PHE A 484 2.24 2.35 -7.74
CA PHE A 484 2.13 2.20 -9.19
C PHE A 484 3.32 1.43 -9.78
N ILE A 485 4.55 1.80 -9.43
CA ILE A 485 5.77 1.11 -9.88
C ILE A 485 5.78 -0.35 -9.44
N LEU A 486 5.37 -0.63 -8.20
CA LEU A 486 5.34 -1.99 -7.67
C LEU A 486 4.29 -2.86 -8.38
N VAL A 487 3.12 -2.29 -8.70
CA VAL A 487 2.06 -2.98 -9.46
C VAL A 487 2.49 -3.16 -10.92
N GLN A 488 3.07 -2.14 -11.56
CA GLN A 488 3.58 -2.17 -12.93
C GLN A 488 4.58 -3.32 -13.12
N LYS A 489 5.50 -3.49 -12.17
CA LYS A 489 6.47 -4.60 -12.18
C LYS A 489 5.80 -5.98 -12.19
N ASN A 490 4.60 -6.10 -11.65
CA ASN A 490 3.89 -7.36 -11.45
C ASN A 490 2.65 -7.50 -12.35
N LEU A 491 2.49 -6.66 -13.40
CA LEU A 491 1.34 -6.71 -14.31
C LEU A 491 1.18 -8.07 -15.00
N GLU A 492 2.26 -8.67 -15.47
CA GLU A 492 2.23 -9.98 -16.12
C GLU A 492 1.76 -11.09 -15.14
N LEU A 493 2.12 -10.98 -13.87
CA LEU A 493 1.59 -11.90 -12.85
C LEU A 493 0.09 -11.71 -12.65
N LEU A 494 -0.38 -10.48 -12.50
CA LEU A 494 -1.81 -10.17 -12.35
C LEU A 494 -2.58 -10.65 -13.57
N LYS A 495 -2.07 -10.42 -14.77
CA LYS A 495 -2.61 -10.93 -16.03
C LYS A 495 -2.66 -12.45 -16.05
N SER A 496 -1.60 -13.12 -15.58
CA SER A 496 -1.57 -14.59 -15.45
C SER A 496 -2.56 -15.17 -14.44
N MET A 497 -3.19 -14.33 -13.64
CA MET A 497 -4.25 -14.68 -12.70
C MET A 497 -5.64 -14.21 -13.17
N GLY A 498 -5.72 -13.61 -14.37
CA GLY A 498 -6.96 -13.14 -14.99
C GLY A 498 -7.37 -11.72 -14.58
N PHE A 499 -6.50 -10.94 -13.93
CA PHE A 499 -6.75 -9.54 -13.62
C PHE A 499 -6.09 -8.67 -14.68
N ILE A 500 -6.89 -8.11 -15.61
CA ILE A 500 -6.40 -7.30 -16.71
C ILE A 500 -6.47 -5.83 -16.32
N LEU A 501 -5.29 -5.24 -16.14
CA LEU A 501 -5.10 -3.83 -15.86
C LEU A 501 -4.34 -3.18 -17.01
N GLU A 502 -4.71 -1.97 -17.38
CA GLU A 502 -3.99 -1.14 -18.34
C GLU A 502 -3.61 0.20 -17.71
N GLU A 503 -2.47 0.75 -18.10
CA GLU A 503 -2.02 2.06 -17.63
C GLU A 503 -2.91 3.16 -18.18
N PHE A 504 -3.31 4.10 -17.33
CA PHE A 504 -4.19 5.20 -17.69
C PHE A 504 -3.75 6.50 -17.01
N GLY A 505 -2.90 7.26 -17.70
CA GLY A 505 -2.37 8.51 -17.16
C GLY A 505 -1.35 8.31 -16.05
N LEU A 506 -1.22 9.33 -15.19
CA LEU A 506 -0.22 9.34 -14.13
C LEU A 506 -0.73 8.54 -12.93
N ASN A 507 0.02 7.49 -12.52
CA ASN A 507 -0.23 6.70 -11.31
C ASN A 507 -1.61 6.02 -11.24
N THR A 508 -2.26 5.79 -12.38
CA THR A 508 -3.59 5.18 -12.45
C THR A 508 -3.58 3.97 -13.37
N PHE A 509 -4.20 2.88 -12.93
CA PHE A 509 -4.55 1.75 -13.78
C PHE A 509 -6.05 1.72 -14.01
N VAL A 510 -6.47 1.25 -15.19
CA VAL A 510 -7.86 0.90 -15.47
C VAL A 510 -8.00 -0.60 -15.41
N PHE A 511 -8.89 -1.09 -14.56
CA PHE A 511 -9.27 -2.48 -14.45
C PHE A 511 -10.34 -2.78 -15.49
N LYS A 512 -10.04 -3.69 -16.43
CA LYS A 512 -10.89 -4.00 -17.58
C LYS A 512 -11.57 -5.35 -17.48
N GLU A 513 -10.83 -6.38 -17.02
CA GLU A 513 -11.33 -7.74 -16.99
C GLU A 513 -10.92 -8.44 -15.70
N HIS A 514 -11.80 -9.34 -15.22
CA HIS A 514 -11.57 -10.18 -14.07
C HIS A 514 -11.81 -11.67 -14.40
N PRO A 515 -11.30 -12.62 -13.60
CA PRO A 515 -11.62 -14.03 -13.78
C PRO A 515 -13.12 -14.30 -13.72
N ILE A 516 -13.64 -15.19 -14.58
CA ILE A 516 -15.09 -15.49 -14.68
C ILE A 516 -15.69 -15.99 -13.35
N TRP A 517 -14.90 -16.64 -12.50
CA TRP A 517 -15.33 -17.13 -11.17
C TRP A 517 -15.38 -16.04 -10.11
N PHE A 518 -14.98 -14.80 -10.44
CA PHE A 518 -14.96 -13.69 -9.50
C PHE A 518 -16.40 -13.25 -9.20
N LYS A 519 -16.71 -13.04 -7.93
CA LYS A 519 -18.08 -12.76 -7.50
C LYS A 519 -18.50 -11.35 -7.91
N GLU A 520 -19.68 -11.21 -8.52
CA GLU A 520 -20.28 -9.92 -8.85
C GLU A 520 -20.42 -9.02 -7.61
N GLY A 521 -20.05 -7.74 -7.78
CA GLY A 521 -20.05 -6.73 -6.71
C GLY A 521 -18.84 -6.81 -5.77
N PHE A 522 -17.87 -7.72 -6.04
CA PHE A 522 -16.62 -7.84 -5.27
C PHE A 522 -15.39 -7.38 -6.07
N GLU A 523 -15.57 -6.89 -7.29
CA GLU A 523 -14.51 -6.64 -8.26
C GLU A 523 -13.51 -5.61 -7.72
N GLU A 524 -13.97 -4.47 -7.24
CA GLU A 524 -13.10 -3.42 -6.70
C GLU A 524 -12.40 -3.86 -5.41
N GLU A 525 -13.16 -4.38 -4.44
CA GLU A 525 -12.60 -4.81 -3.15
C GLU A 525 -11.58 -5.93 -3.35
N GLY A 526 -11.91 -6.90 -4.19
CA GLY A 526 -11.06 -8.05 -4.47
C GLY A 526 -9.76 -7.65 -5.16
N LEU A 527 -9.83 -6.81 -6.20
CA LEU A 527 -8.66 -6.32 -6.88
C LEU A 527 -7.77 -5.47 -5.96
N ARG A 528 -8.36 -4.55 -5.17
CA ARG A 528 -7.59 -3.75 -4.20
C ARG A 528 -6.83 -4.62 -3.20
N ARG A 529 -7.43 -5.72 -2.75
CA ARG A 529 -6.76 -6.69 -1.86
C ARG A 529 -5.62 -7.43 -2.54
N ILE A 530 -5.78 -7.81 -3.81
CA ILE A 530 -4.72 -8.42 -4.61
C ILE A 530 -3.56 -7.43 -4.79
N ILE A 531 -3.85 -6.18 -5.14
CA ILE A 531 -2.85 -5.11 -5.24
C ILE A 531 -2.13 -4.90 -3.90
N ASP A 532 -2.86 -4.84 -2.78
CA ASP A 532 -2.28 -4.75 -1.44
C ASP A 532 -1.31 -5.91 -1.15
N MET A 533 -1.62 -7.13 -1.62
CA MET A 533 -0.75 -8.28 -1.46
C MET A 533 0.51 -8.17 -2.33
N VAL A 534 0.39 -7.67 -3.57
CA VAL A 534 1.54 -7.37 -4.46
C VAL A 534 2.48 -6.39 -3.78
N ILE A 535 1.94 -5.28 -3.25
CA ILE A 535 2.72 -4.24 -2.56
C ILE A 535 3.42 -4.79 -1.30
N LYS A 536 2.74 -5.65 -0.52
CA LYS A 536 3.32 -6.30 0.67
C LYS A 536 4.46 -7.26 0.36
N SER A 537 4.38 -7.95 -0.75
CA SER A 537 5.35 -8.99 -1.13
C SER A 537 6.72 -8.39 -1.51
N GLY A 538 6.78 -7.12 -1.89
CA GLY A 538 8.03 -6.40 -2.16
C GLY A 538 8.87 -7.01 -3.27
N SER A 539 10.20 -6.98 -3.11
CA SER A 539 11.15 -7.47 -4.12
C SER A 539 11.40 -8.99 -4.08
N ASN A 540 11.06 -9.67 -2.98
CA ASN A 540 11.22 -11.13 -2.84
C ASN A 540 9.88 -11.82 -3.12
N PHE A 541 9.58 -12.01 -4.39
CA PHE A 541 8.30 -12.48 -4.84
C PHE A 541 8.36 -13.98 -5.19
N ASP A 542 7.78 -14.82 -4.34
CA ASP A 542 7.52 -16.23 -4.64
C ASP A 542 6.11 -16.34 -5.24
N VAL A 543 6.04 -16.56 -6.55
CA VAL A 543 4.79 -16.63 -7.32
C VAL A 543 3.84 -17.70 -6.78
N MET A 544 4.36 -18.87 -6.41
CA MET A 544 3.55 -19.98 -5.89
C MET A 544 2.92 -19.61 -4.56
N LYS A 545 3.71 -19.08 -3.63
CA LYS A 545 3.19 -18.61 -2.33
C LYS A 545 2.23 -17.43 -2.46
N PHE A 546 2.42 -16.60 -3.47
CA PHE A 546 1.50 -15.49 -3.74
C PHE A 546 0.14 -16.00 -4.23
N ARG A 547 0.12 -16.91 -5.24
CA ARG A 547 -1.10 -17.53 -5.74
C ARG A 547 -1.85 -18.27 -4.64
N ASP A 548 -1.15 -19.02 -3.81
CA ASP A 548 -1.71 -19.71 -2.66
C ASP A 548 -2.42 -18.76 -1.68
N ARG A 549 -1.74 -17.69 -1.27
CA ARG A 549 -2.31 -16.65 -0.38
C ARG A 549 -3.48 -15.90 -1.03
N ALA A 550 -3.38 -15.60 -2.32
CA ALA A 550 -4.45 -14.96 -3.07
C ALA A 550 -5.69 -15.86 -3.13
N ALA A 551 -5.51 -17.15 -3.42
CA ALA A 551 -6.58 -18.13 -3.42
C ALA A 551 -7.26 -18.24 -2.04
N ALA A 552 -6.48 -18.33 -0.96
CA ALA A 552 -7.03 -18.38 0.41
C ALA A 552 -7.84 -17.13 0.76
N MET A 553 -7.33 -15.93 0.42
CA MET A 553 -8.02 -14.67 0.68
C MET A 553 -9.32 -14.54 -0.11
N LEU A 554 -9.30 -14.92 -1.39
CA LEU A 554 -10.49 -14.87 -2.27
C LEU A 554 -11.53 -15.91 -1.82
N ALA A 555 -11.11 -17.14 -1.51
CA ALA A 555 -11.98 -18.19 -1.02
C ALA A 555 -12.77 -17.78 0.22
N CYS A 556 -12.10 -17.17 1.21
CA CYS A 556 -12.74 -16.68 2.43
C CYS A 556 -13.87 -15.67 2.14
N LYS A 557 -13.67 -14.79 1.14
CA LYS A 557 -14.67 -13.77 0.77
C LYS A 557 -15.82 -14.28 -0.08
N MET A 558 -15.57 -15.34 -0.84
CA MET A 558 -16.57 -15.99 -1.68
C MET A 558 -17.43 -16.99 -0.90
N SER A 559 -17.01 -17.35 0.32
CA SER A 559 -17.66 -18.39 1.10
C SER A 559 -18.92 -17.89 1.81
N ILE A 560 -19.83 -18.83 2.08
CA ILE A 560 -21.06 -18.63 2.83
C ILE A 560 -20.69 -18.03 4.19
N LYS A 561 -21.35 -16.93 4.57
CA LYS A 561 -21.12 -16.35 5.89
C LYS A 561 -21.70 -17.25 6.98
N ALA A 562 -21.08 -17.26 8.16
CA ALA A 562 -21.64 -17.89 9.34
C ALA A 562 -23.06 -17.34 9.62
N ASN A 563 -23.95 -18.19 10.13
CA ASN A 563 -25.35 -17.91 10.44
C ASN A 563 -26.30 -17.73 9.23
N MET A 564 -25.93 -18.24 8.04
CA MET A 564 -26.88 -18.36 6.92
C MET A 564 -27.55 -19.73 6.96
N SER A 565 -28.89 -19.74 6.89
CA SER A 565 -29.65 -20.98 6.74
C SER A 565 -29.49 -21.51 5.32
N ILE A 566 -29.17 -22.80 5.19
CA ILE A 566 -29.10 -23.52 3.92
C ILE A 566 -30.07 -24.73 3.97
N SER A 567 -30.65 -25.08 2.84
CA SER A 567 -31.52 -26.26 2.73
C SER A 567 -30.74 -27.57 2.82
N LEU A 568 -31.40 -28.67 3.11
CA LEU A 568 -30.78 -30.02 3.15
C LEU A 568 -30.13 -30.36 1.81
N GLU A 569 -30.74 -29.98 0.69
CA GLU A 569 -30.19 -30.19 -0.65
C GLU A 569 -28.87 -29.44 -0.82
N VAL A 570 -28.80 -28.16 -0.41
CA VAL A 570 -27.57 -27.36 -0.46
C VAL A 570 -26.49 -27.91 0.49
N MET A 571 -26.91 -28.46 1.65
CA MET A 571 -26.00 -29.16 2.55
C MET A 571 -25.40 -30.41 1.89
N GLN A 572 -26.23 -31.21 1.18
CA GLN A 572 -25.74 -32.37 0.48
C GLN A 572 -24.75 -32.01 -0.63
N HIS A 573 -25.08 -31.01 -1.47
CA HIS A 573 -24.16 -30.53 -2.49
C HIS A 573 -22.82 -30.01 -1.91
N LEU A 574 -22.86 -29.33 -0.76
CA LEU A 574 -21.65 -28.87 -0.07
C LEU A 574 -20.78 -30.06 0.39
N LEU A 575 -21.40 -31.14 0.90
CA LEU A 575 -20.70 -32.37 1.31
C LEU A 575 -20.12 -33.11 0.10
N ASP A 576 -20.84 -33.17 -0.99
CA ASP A 576 -20.40 -33.80 -2.24
C ASP A 576 -19.22 -33.04 -2.86
N ASP A 577 -19.28 -31.68 -2.92
CA ASP A 577 -18.20 -30.83 -3.38
C ASP A 577 -16.96 -30.93 -2.46
N LEU A 578 -17.16 -31.00 -1.14
CA LEU A 578 -16.08 -31.20 -0.19
C LEU A 578 -15.38 -32.55 -0.37
N ALA A 579 -16.13 -33.59 -0.69
CA ALA A 579 -15.60 -34.93 -0.98
C ALA A 579 -14.72 -34.96 -2.25
N LEU A 580 -14.87 -33.98 -3.15
CA LEU A 580 -14.04 -33.83 -4.36
C LEU A 580 -12.76 -33.05 -4.13
N CYS A 581 -12.57 -32.42 -2.95
CA CYS A 581 -11.38 -31.70 -2.60
C CYS A 581 -10.18 -32.62 -2.37
N ASP A 582 -8.98 -32.12 -2.67
CA ASP A 582 -7.72 -32.84 -2.44
C ASP A 582 -7.44 -33.02 -0.93
N ASN A 583 -7.76 -31.99 -0.12
CA ASN A 583 -7.68 -32.06 1.35
C ASN A 583 -8.98 -31.57 2.01
N PRO A 584 -9.99 -32.41 2.14
CA PRO A 584 -11.29 -32.01 2.68
C PRO A 584 -11.33 -31.79 4.21
N TYR A 585 -10.26 -32.10 4.95
CA TYR A 585 -10.25 -32.11 6.42
C TYR A 585 -9.92 -30.77 7.07
N ASN A 586 -9.29 -29.84 6.33
CA ASN A 586 -8.90 -28.53 6.84
C ASN A 586 -9.23 -27.43 5.83
N CYS A 587 -9.70 -26.28 6.29
CA CYS A 587 -9.86 -25.09 5.43
C CYS A 587 -8.49 -24.50 5.04
N ALA A 588 -8.48 -23.49 4.17
CA ALA A 588 -7.27 -22.77 3.74
C ALA A 588 -6.48 -22.15 4.90
N HIS A 589 -7.12 -21.90 6.04
CA HIS A 589 -6.52 -21.32 7.25
C HIS A 589 -6.14 -22.37 8.30
N GLY A 590 -6.28 -23.67 8.00
CA GLY A 590 -5.92 -24.77 8.90
C GLY A 590 -7.00 -25.16 9.93
N ARG A 591 -8.21 -24.58 9.87
CA ARG A 591 -9.32 -24.98 10.74
C ARG A 591 -9.87 -26.33 10.30
N PRO A 592 -10.22 -27.25 11.23
CA PRO A 592 -10.91 -28.48 10.87
C PRO A 592 -12.24 -28.19 10.16
N THR A 593 -12.51 -28.90 9.08
CA THR A 593 -13.77 -28.82 8.34
C THR A 593 -14.77 -29.88 8.81
N ILE A 594 -14.28 -31.06 9.22
CA ILE A 594 -15.07 -32.22 9.62
C ILE A 594 -14.55 -32.76 10.95
N ILE A 595 -15.47 -33.04 11.87
CA ILE A 595 -15.22 -33.77 13.12
C ILE A 595 -16.11 -35.01 13.13
N ASN A 596 -15.55 -36.18 13.45
CA ASN A 596 -16.25 -37.46 13.54
C ASN A 596 -16.42 -37.88 15.00
N PHE A 597 -17.59 -38.39 15.34
CA PHE A 597 -17.90 -39.18 16.54
C PHE A 597 -18.28 -40.58 16.10
N SER A 598 -17.36 -41.53 16.24
CA SER A 598 -17.63 -42.92 15.82
C SER A 598 -18.78 -43.51 16.62
N SER A 599 -19.44 -44.50 16.06
CA SER A 599 -20.49 -45.28 16.77
C SER A 599 -19.98 -45.88 18.08
N TYR A 600 -18.68 -46.23 18.13
CA TYR A 600 -18.03 -46.66 19.36
C TYR A 600 -17.93 -45.55 20.38
N ASP A 601 -17.48 -44.37 20.00
CA ASP A 601 -17.36 -43.20 20.90
C ASP A 601 -18.72 -42.78 21.46
N LEU A 602 -19.76 -42.79 20.61
CA LEU A 602 -21.12 -42.49 21.03
C LEU A 602 -21.62 -43.53 22.06
N ASN A 603 -21.44 -44.82 21.78
CA ASN A 603 -21.85 -45.86 22.71
C ASN A 603 -21.09 -45.79 24.04
N ARG A 604 -19.80 -45.42 24.03
CA ARG A 604 -18.99 -45.21 25.20
C ARG A 604 -19.49 -43.98 26.02
N MET A 605 -19.77 -42.87 25.36
CA MET A 605 -20.31 -41.65 26.01
C MET A 605 -21.65 -41.94 26.69
N PHE A 606 -22.52 -42.74 26.09
CA PHE A 606 -23.80 -43.15 26.66
C PHE A 606 -23.69 -44.38 27.59
N LYS A 607 -22.47 -44.84 27.95
CA LYS A 607 -22.20 -45.99 28.82
C LYS A 607 -22.89 -47.29 28.36
N ARG A 608 -23.09 -47.44 27.05
CA ARG A 608 -23.65 -48.65 26.47
C ARG A 608 -22.62 -49.76 26.25
N ILE A 609 -21.34 -49.40 26.24
CA ILE A 609 -20.19 -50.30 26.24
C ILE A 609 -19.45 -50.01 27.55
N MET A 610 -19.35 -51.04 28.41
CA MET A 610 -18.46 -51.03 29.57
C MET A 610 -17.12 -51.64 29.14
N ASN A 611 -16.01 -51.08 29.57
CA ASN A 611 -14.69 -51.65 29.35
C ASN A 611 -14.54 -52.94 30.11
#